data_ac374ddfc103c7c3c46cf82a74c2d3fd
#
_entry.id   ac374ddfc103c7c3c46cf82a74c2d3fd
#
_cell.length_a   1.000
_cell.length_b   1.000
_cell.length_c   1.000
_cell.angle_alpha   90.00
_cell.angle_beta   90.00
_cell.angle_gamma   90.00
#
_symmetry.space_group_name_H-M   'P 1'
#
loop_
_entity.id
_entity.type
_entity.pdbx_description
1 polymer ?
#
loop_
_entity_poly.entity_id
_entity_poly.type
_entity_poly.pdbx_seq_one_letter_code
_entity_poly.pdbx_strand_id
1 'polypeptide(L)'
;LPFSKVNHLKVTTHQQYAWEKLILSGDLGFQNNHREEWSAFHTHYGSQPAPEKDPDKELAFNLNTFSASVKARFIGSSSWEHILGWDGQHQRNDISGYSFLLPEYRRSTTGMLWLTTYRPNNVFSVSGGVRYDYGYMNISSHEDTYLADYLRKQGYDPEQIDFYKWNSHSVNKHYGDYSLSLGLVWTPSDKHLVKVNIGRSFRLPGANELAANGVHHGTFRHEQGDANLKSEQGWQLDASYHLKYRGISFSVSPFVSWFSNYIFLRPTGEWSVLPHAGQIYRYTGAEALFAGTEATVDVDFLRNFNYRISAEYVYTYNCDEHIPLSFSPPPVMRNTLTWQKNWYMLYAEWQSIARQNRVDRNEDRTAGANLFHLGGSLNIPIGGNNEIEITLTARNIFDTRYYNHLSFYRKVEIPEPGRNFQILIKVPFKKLLK
;
A
#
# COMPACT_ATOMS: atom_id res chain seq x y z
N LEU A 1 -21.87 5.32 -20.62
CA LEU A 1 -20.71 4.53 -20.14
C LEU A 1 -20.39 4.94 -18.72
N PRO A 2 -20.05 4.01 -17.81
CA PRO A 2 -19.57 4.33 -16.47
C PRO A 2 -18.30 5.17 -16.55
N PHE A 3 -18.13 6.13 -15.63
CA PHE A 3 -16.93 6.95 -15.53
C PHE A 3 -16.67 7.39 -14.08
N SER A 4 -15.44 7.73 -13.80
CA SER A 4 -15.03 8.31 -12.52
C SER A 4 -14.60 9.77 -12.73
N LYS A 5 -14.94 10.64 -11.78
CA LYS A 5 -14.49 12.03 -11.72
C LYS A 5 -13.77 12.26 -10.41
N VAL A 6 -12.54 12.75 -10.49
CA VAL A 6 -11.72 13.01 -9.31
C VAL A 6 -11.21 14.44 -9.34
N ASN A 7 -11.52 15.19 -8.28
CA ASN A 7 -10.95 16.50 -8.02
C ASN A 7 -10.09 16.42 -6.78
N HIS A 8 -8.84 16.83 -6.87
CA HIS A 8 -7.92 16.85 -5.74
C HIS A 8 -7.30 18.22 -5.60
N LEU A 9 -7.66 18.92 -4.52
CA LEU A 9 -7.04 20.18 -4.11
C LEU A 9 -6.08 19.88 -2.96
N LYS A 10 -4.85 20.39 -3.06
CA LYS A 10 -3.86 20.35 -1.99
C LYS A 10 -3.22 21.72 -1.83
N VAL A 11 -3.23 22.24 -0.59
CA VAL A 11 -2.54 23.46 -0.21
C VAL A 11 -1.64 23.14 0.97
N THR A 12 -0.35 23.47 0.85
CA THR A 12 0.63 23.23 1.92
C THR A 12 1.52 24.45 2.08
N THR A 13 1.90 24.75 3.31
CA THR A 13 2.94 25.73 3.62
C THR A 13 4.01 25.09 4.48
N HIS A 14 5.25 25.39 4.20
CA HIS A 14 6.42 25.00 4.97
C HIS A 14 7.15 26.26 5.42
N GLN A 15 7.44 26.36 6.71
CA GLN A 15 8.19 27.45 7.32
C GLN A 15 9.39 26.86 8.03
N GLN A 16 10.57 27.46 7.84
CA GLN A 16 11.78 27.05 8.52
C GLN A 16 12.57 28.26 8.98
N TYR A 17 13.00 28.22 10.24
CA TYR A 17 13.88 29.19 10.85
C TYR A 17 15.13 28.46 11.33
N ALA A 18 16.30 28.96 10.96
CA ALA A 18 17.59 28.35 11.31
C ALA A 18 18.40 29.33 12.17
N TRP A 19 18.81 28.84 13.34
CA TRP A 19 19.83 29.47 14.19
C TRP A 19 21.09 28.58 14.19
N GLU A 20 22.14 29.03 14.82
CA GLU A 20 23.42 28.32 14.83
C GLU A 20 23.31 26.82 15.20
N LYS A 21 22.51 26.49 16.22
CA LYS A 21 22.35 25.13 16.75
C LYS A 21 20.92 24.59 16.76
N LEU A 22 19.97 25.37 16.27
CA LEU A 22 18.56 25.05 16.29
C LEU A 22 17.93 25.34 14.93
N ILE A 23 17.25 24.34 14.36
CA ILE A 23 16.40 24.53 13.19
C ILE A 23 14.97 24.20 13.64
N LEU A 24 14.09 25.18 13.57
CA LEU A 24 12.66 25.03 13.80
C LEU A 24 11.96 24.95 12.44
N SER A 25 11.17 23.91 12.22
CA SER A 25 10.36 23.77 11.01
C SER A 25 8.91 23.49 11.37
N GLY A 26 7.98 24.04 10.59
CA GLY A 26 6.56 23.83 10.72
C GLY A 26 5.89 23.64 9.38
N ASP A 27 4.96 22.69 9.32
CA ASP A 27 4.16 22.41 8.13
C ASP A 27 2.68 22.53 8.47
N LEU A 28 1.91 23.19 7.59
CA LEU A 28 0.47 23.15 7.61
C LEU A 28 -0.04 22.65 6.26
N GLY A 29 -1.04 21.81 6.28
CA GLY A 29 -1.62 21.24 5.07
C GLY A 29 -3.13 21.13 5.12
N PHE A 30 -3.76 21.43 4.01
CA PHE A 30 -5.15 21.13 3.73
C PHE A 30 -5.22 20.34 2.43
N GLN A 31 -5.99 19.24 2.44
CA GLN A 31 -6.31 18.47 1.26
C GLN A 31 -7.80 18.20 1.19
N ASN A 32 -8.38 18.37 0.02
CA ASN A 32 -9.71 17.89 -0.32
C ASN A 32 -9.59 16.91 -1.48
N ASN A 33 -10.07 15.69 -1.29
CA ASN A 33 -10.21 14.71 -2.35
C ASN A 33 -11.70 14.42 -2.55
N HIS A 34 -12.25 14.87 -3.67
CA HIS A 34 -13.61 14.62 -4.06
C HIS A 34 -13.62 13.64 -5.24
N ARG A 35 -14.10 12.43 -5.00
CA ARG A 35 -14.20 11.35 -5.99
C ARG A 35 -15.66 10.99 -6.18
N GLU A 36 -16.08 10.91 -7.45
CA GLU A 36 -17.41 10.47 -7.86
C GLU A 36 -17.28 9.30 -8.83
N GLU A 37 -18.18 8.33 -8.71
CA GLU A 37 -18.38 7.24 -9.66
C GLU A 37 -19.79 7.34 -10.21
N TRP A 38 -19.91 7.30 -11.52
CA TRP A 38 -21.16 7.51 -12.25
C TRP A 38 -21.43 6.31 -13.14
N SER A 39 -22.64 5.74 -13.02
CA SER A 39 -23.16 4.70 -13.90
C SER A 39 -24.66 4.90 -14.06
N ALA A 40 -25.24 4.43 -15.16
CA ALA A 40 -26.70 4.43 -15.29
C ALA A 40 -27.31 3.75 -14.05
N PHE A 41 -28.33 4.38 -13.47
CA PHE A 41 -28.96 3.86 -12.26
C PHE A 41 -29.34 2.39 -12.45
N HIS A 42 -28.94 1.58 -11.53
CA HIS A 42 -29.30 0.18 -11.41
C HIS A 42 -29.44 -0.18 -9.94
N THR A 43 -30.30 -1.12 -9.63
CA THR A 43 -30.46 -1.64 -8.28
C THR A 43 -30.34 -3.15 -8.26
N HIS A 44 -29.72 -3.67 -7.23
CA HIS A 44 -29.67 -5.10 -6.95
C HIS A 44 -30.88 -5.57 -6.16
N TYR A 45 -31.71 -4.66 -5.67
CA TYR A 45 -32.79 -4.91 -4.70
C TYR A 45 -34.19 -4.64 -5.26
N GLY A 46 -34.35 -4.53 -6.55
CA GLY A 46 -35.62 -4.57 -7.28
C GLY A 46 -36.59 -3.39 -7.10
N SER A 47 -36.75 -2.80 -5.92
CA SER A 47 -37.73 -1.74 -5.64
C SER A 47 -37.12 -0.40 -5.21
N GLN A 48 -35.82 -0.26 -5.22
CA GLN A 48 -35.16 1.01 -4.94
C GLN A 48 -35.42 1.98 -6.09
N PRO A 49 -36.01 3.15 -5.87
CA PRO A 49 -36.20 4.17 -6.91
C PRO A 49 -34.86 4.88 -7.18
N ALA A 50 -34.70 5.38 -8.40
CA ALA A 50 -33.59 6.26 -8.69
C ALA A 50 -33.68 7.54 -7.83
N PRO A 51 -32.55 8.07 -7.32
CA PRO A 51 -32.55 9.35 -6.63
C PRO A 51 -33.10 10.47 -7.51
N GLU A 52 -33.85 11.40 -6.93
CA GLU A 52 -34.38 12.56 -7.67
C GLU A 52 -33.25 13.48 -8.18
N LYS A 53 -32.20 13.61 -7.38
CA LYS A 53 -31.00 14.39 -7.74
C LYS A 53 -29.85 13.46 -8.09
N ASP A 54 -29.19 13.74 -9.22
CA ASP A 54 -28.04 12.98 -9.70
C ASP A 54 -28.33 11.46 -9.76
N PRO A 55 -29.37 10.98 -10.48
CA PRO A 55 -29.83 9.59 -10.42
C PRO A 55 -28.74 8.58 -10.83
N ASP A 56 -27.79 8.98 -11.65
CA ASP A 56 -26.69 8.14 -12.13
C ASP A 56 -25.41 8.25 -11.27
N LYS A 57 -25.46 8.97 -10.14
CA LYS A 57 -24.32 9.02 -9.20
C LYS A 57 -24.32 7.80 -8.31
N GLU A 58 -23.44 6.86 -8.61
CA GLU A 58 -23.35 5.61 -7.89
C GLU A 58 -22.71 5.80 -6.51
N LEU A 59 -21.50 6.38 -6.49
CA LEU A 59 -20.72 6.62 -5.27
C LEU A 59 -20.09 8.02 -5.31
N ALA A 60 -20.02 8.67 -4.17
CA ALA A 60 -19.18 9.84 -4.00
C ALA A 60 -18.56 9.87 -2.61
N PHE A 61 -17.29 10.25 -2.56
CA PHE A 61 -16.50 10.44 -1.34
C PHE A 61 -15.94 11.85 -1.34
N ASN A 62 -16.11 12.55 -0.23
CA ASN A 62 -15.56 13.89 -0.02
C ASN A 62 -14.66 13.87 1.22
N LEU A 63 -13.39 13.56 1.01
CA LEU A 63 -12.41 13.45 2.08
C LEU A 63 -11.67 14.77 2.26
N ASN A 64 -11.87 15.42 3.40
CA ASN A 64 -11.14 16.58 3.86
C ASN A 64 -10.07 16.15 4.87
N THR A 65 -8.84 16.61 4.70
CA THR A 65 -7.71 16.34 5.60
C THR A 65 -7.02 17.64 5.96
N PHE A 66 -6.94 17.93 7.25
CA PHE A 66 -6.12 18.98 7.83
C PHE A 66 -4.92 18.34 8.53
N SER A 67 -3.74 18.88 8.34
CA SER A 67 -2.51 18.38 8.97
C SER A 67 -1.65 19.54 9.45
N ALA A 68 -0.99 19.33 10.58
CA ALA A 68 -0.01 20.26 11.13
C ALA A 68 1.17 19.47 11.70
N SER A 69 2.39 20.00 11.56
CA SER A 69 3.57 19.47 12.23
C SER A 69 4.52 20.58 12.65
N VAL A 70 5.22 20.36 13.77
CA VAL A 70 6.30 21.22 14.24
C VAL A 70 7.47 20.33 14.65
N LYS A 71 8.68 20.69 14.22
CA LYS A 71 9.92 19.96 14.55
C LYS A 71 11.00 20.94 14.95
N ALA A 72 11.64 20.67 16.07
CA ALA A 72 12.83 21.35 16.55
C ALA A 72 14.02 20.41 16.43
N ARG A 73 14.97 20.74 15.56
CA ARG A 73 16.20 19.99 15.34
C ARG A 73 17.35 20.71 16.00
N PHE A 74 17.94 20.06 16.99
CA PHE A 74 19.08 20.56 17.77
C PHE A 74 20.36 19.89 17.28
N ILE A 75 21.33 20.69 16.88
CA ILE A 75 22.67 20.27 16.49
C ILE A 75 23.57 20.48 17.70
N GLY A 76 23.64 19.46 18.58
CA GLY A 76 24.37 19.59 19.86
C GLY A 76 25.88 19.65 19.69
N SER A 77 26.42 18.86 18.74
CA SER A 77 27.84 18.83 18.37
C SER A 77 27.99 18.23 16.96
N SER A 78 29.21 18.12 16.46
CA SER A 78 29.49 17.41 15.20
C SER A 78 29.03 15.95 15.21
N SER A 79 28.86 15.35 16.39
CA SER A 79 28.52 13.94 16.57
C SER A 79 27.08 13.70 17.00
N TRP A 80 26.38 14.67 17.57
CA TRP A 80 25.04 14.50 18.14
C TRP A 80 24.01 15.42 17.49
N GLU A 81 22.88 14.82 17.12
CA GLU A 81 21.70 15.51 16.59
C GLU A 81 20.45 14.99 17.33
N HIS A 82 19.58 15.89 17.74
CA HIS A 82 18.30 15.57 18.37
C HIS A 82 17.16 16.27 17.65
N ILE A 83 16.05 15.57 17.49
CA ILE A 83 14.82 16.12 16.91
C ILE A 83 13.69 15.87 17.90
N LEU A 84 13.04 16.93 18.32
CA LEU A 84 11.74 16.89 18.99
C LEU A 84 10.66 17.29 18.00
N GLY A 85 9.58 16.54 17.94
CA GLY A 85 8.51 16.82 17.00
C GLY A 85 7.13 16.57 17.59
N TRP A 86 6.19 17.31 17.04
CA TRP A 86 4.76 17.10 17.23
C TRP A 86 4.09 17.12 15.86
N ASP A 87 3.10 16.26 15.66
CA ASP A 87 2.19 16.33 14.50
C ASP A 87 0.76 16.00 14.89
N GLY A 88 -0.16 16.48 14.08
CA GLY A 88 -1.58 16.22 14.20
C GLY A 88 -2.25 16.18 12.85
N GLN A 89 -3.30 15.38 12.73
CA GLN A 89 -4.14 15.27 11.54
C GLN A 89 -5.59 15.13 11.93
N HIS A 90 -6.47 15.79 11.20
CA HIS A 90 -7.92 15.60 11.26
C HIS A 90 -8.45 15.28 9.87
N GLN A 91 -9.24 14.21 9.78
CA GLN A 91 -9.89 13.75 8.55
C GLN A 91 -11.40 13.69 8.76
N ARG A 92 -12.14 14.10 7.74
CA ARG A 92 -13.58 13.88 7.63
C ARG A 92 -13.88 13.38 6.23
N ASN A 93 -14.53 12.22 6.16
CA ASN A 93 -15.04 11.63 4.93
C ASN A 93 -16.56 11.65 4.96
N ASP A 94 -17.17 12.40 4.06
CA ASP A 94 -18.61 12.41 3.82
C ASP A 94 -18.89 11.56 2.58
N ILE A 95 -20.00 10.81 2.57
CA ILE A 95 -20.38 9.94 1.45
C ILE A 95 -21.71 10.37 0.85
N SER A 96 -21.92 10.06 -0.42
CA SER A 96 -23.20 10.22 -1.11
C SER A 96 -23.27 9.31 -2.35
N GLY A 97 -24.42 9.24 -2.99
CA GLY A 97 -24.71 8.32 -4.09
C GLY A 97 -25.74 7.28 -3.67
N TYR A 98 -26.15 6.41 -4.60
CA TYR A 98 -27.17 5.39 -4.30
C TYR A 98 -26.56 4.04 -3.85
N SER A 99 -25.26 3.86 -3.96
CA SER A 99 -24.51 2.70 -3.47
C SER A 99 -23.68 3.03 -2.24
N PHE A 100 -23.26 2.00 -1.52
CA PHE A 100 -22.40 2.12 -0.35
C PHE A 100 -21.12 1.28 -0.53
N LEU A 101 -19.95 1.86 -0.18
CA LEU A 101 -18.69 1.14 -0.18
C LEU A 101 -17.89 1.35 1.11
N LEU A 102 -17.79 2.59 1.59
CA LEU A 102 -17.08 2.96 2.82
C LEU A 102 -17.98 3.79 3.72
N PRO A 103 -17.90 3.62 5.05
CA PRO A 103 -18.70 4.43 5.97
C PRO A 103 -18.23 5.89 6.01
N GLU A 104 -19.13 6.77 6.43
CA GLU A 104 -18.77 8.12 6.88
C GLU A 104 -17.95 8.03 8.15
N TYR A 105 -16.86 8.81 8.22
CA TYR A 105 -16.04 8.84 9.42
C TYR A 105 -15.38 10.17 9.69
N ARG A 106 -15.03 10.38 10.96
CA ARG A 106 -14.12 11.41 11.44
C ARG A 106 -12.97 10.73 12.16
N ARG A 107 -11.75 11.10 11.80
CA ARG A 107 -10.54 10.59 12.42
C ARG A 107 -9.64 11.73 12.83
N SER A 108 -9.17 11.73 14.07
CA SER A 108 -8.15 12.64 14.57
C SER A 108 -6.98 11.86 15.11
N THR A 109 -5.77 12.25 14.76
CA THR A 109 -4.55 11.68 15.31
C THR A 109 -3.60 12.79 15.74
N THR A 110 -2.86 12.56 16.80
CA THR A 110 -1.78 13.45 17.25
C THR A 110 -0.65 12.63 17.85
N GLY A 111 0.59 13.08 17.68
CA GLY A 111 1.75 12.37 18.22
C GLY A 111 2.90 13.30 18.55
N MET A 112 3.70 12.85 19.52
CA MET A 112 4.96 13.49 19.91
C MET A 112 6.11 12.52 19.71
N LEU A 113 7.22 13.01 19.22
CA LEU A 113 8.39 12.20 18.94
C LEU A 113 9.68 12.85 19.47
N TRP A 114 10.62 12.00 19.84
CA TRP A 114 12.00 12.35 20.04
C TRP A 114 12.89 11.37 19.28
N LEU A 115 13.74 11.91 18.42
CA LEU A 115 14.74 11.16 17.66
C LEU A 115 16.12 11.67 18.07
N THR A 116 17.09 10.77 18.15
CA THR A 116 18.49 11.09 18.39
C THR A 116 19.38 10.32 17.44
N THR A 117 20.43 10.98 16.94
CA THR A 117 21.44 10.35 16.10
C THR A 117 22.82 10.67 16.64
N TYR A 118 23.63 9.64 16.80
CA TYR A 118 25.02 9.73 17.21
C TYR A 118 25.95 9.25 16.09
N ARG A 119 26.83 10.13 15.66
CA ARG A 119 27.83 9.87 14.60
C ARG A 119 29.23 10.13 15.16
N PRO A 120 29.86 9.16 15.83
CA PRO A 120 31.22 9.34 16.37
C PRO A 120 32.28 9.57 15.30
N ASN A 121 32.03 9.05 14.11
CA ASN A 121 32.90 9.19 12.93
C ASN A 121 32.11 8.95 11.64
N ASN A 122 32.78 9.00 10.49
CA ASN A 122 32.17 8.80 9.16
C ASN A 122 31.85 7.33 8.82
N VAL A 123 32.31 6.39 9.66
CA VAL A 123 32.16 4.94 9.45
C VAL A 123 30.92 4.40 10.18
N PHE A 124 30.53 5.05 11.26
CA PHE A 124 29.52 4.52 12.18
C PHE A 124 28.48 5.55 12.57
N SER A 125 27.20 5.17 12.52
CA SER A 125 26.10 6.00 12.97
C SER A 125 25.06 5.14 13.70
N VAL A 126 24.61 5.60 14.86
CA VAL A 126 23.51 5.01 15.63
C VAL A 126 22.39 6.03 15.72
N SER A 127 21.16 5.61 15.49
CA SER A 127 19.98 6.44 15.67
C SER A 127 18.94 5.71 16.51
N GLY A 128 18.26 6.45 17.38
CA GLY A 128 17.18 5.93 18.21
C GLY A 128 16.04 6.91 18.29
N GLY A 129 14.83 6.40 18.49
CA GLY A 129 13.66 7.23 18.60
C GLY A 129 12.56 6.61 19.43
N VAL A 130 11.77 7.47 20.03
CA VAL A 130 10.53 7.14 20.72
C VAL A 130 9.43 8.10 20.25
N ARG A 131 8.23 7.56 20.09
CA ARG A 131 7.05 8.32 19.72
C ARG A 131 5.85 7.77 20.49
N TYR A 132 4.98 8.66 20.92
CA TYR A 132 3.66 8.33 21.45
C TYR A 132 2.60 8.98 20.58
N ASP A 133 1.59 8.21 20.19
CA ASP A 133 0.47 8.67 19.39
C ASP A 133 -0.86 8.41 20.09
N TYR A 134 -1.78 9.34 19.89
CA TYR A 134 -3.16 9.21 20.28
C TYR A 134 -4.06 9.37 19.05
N GLY A 135 -5.05 8.51 18.91
CA GLY A 135 -6.00 8.51 17.82
C GLY A 135 -7.44 8.39 18.28
N TYR A 136 -8.31 9.09 17.60
CA TYR A 136 -9.76 9.03 17.77
C TYR A 136 -10.40 8.69 16.42
N MET A 137 -11.36 7.75 16.43
CA MET A 137 -12.15 7.34 15.28
C MET A 137 -13.63 7.35 15.65
N ASN A 138 -14.42 8.08 14.88
CA ASN A 138 -15.87 8.07 14.96
C ASN A 138 -16.43 7.71 13.58
N ILE A 139 -17.27 6.69 13.51
CA ILE A 139 -17.89 6.16 12.29
C ILE A 139 -19.38 6.25 12.46
N SER A 140 -20.09 6.73 11.42
CA SER A 140 -21.53 6.81 11.37
C SER A 140 -22.13 5.46 10.95
N SER A 141 -23.29 5.11 11.52
CA SER A 141 -24.06 3.99 11.02
C SER A 141 -24.74 4.34 9.71
N HIS A 142 -24.91 3.35 8.85
CA HIS A 142 -25.64 3.46 7.59
C HIS A 142 -26.57 2.26 7.42
N GLU A 143 -27.88 2.50 7.45
CA GLU A 143 -28.93 1.49 7.26
C GLU A 143 -29.47 1.56 5.84
N ASP A 144 -29.46 0.44 5.13
CA ASP A 144 -30.09 0.29 3.82
C ASP A 144 -31.51 -0.28 3.99
N THR A 145 -32.50 0.62 4.00
CA THR A 145 -33.89 0.27 4.16
C THR A 145 -34.46 -0.49 2.96
N TYR A 146 -33.95 -0.23 1.76
CA TYR A 146 -34.37 -0.94 0.55
C TYR A 146 -33.89 -2.38 0.55
N LEU A 147 -32.64 -2.61 1.01
CA LEU A 147 -32.11 -3.95 1.24
C LEU A 147 -32.94 -4.71 2.29
N ALA A 148 -33.27 -4.07 3.41
CA ALA A 148 -34.11 -4.67 4.44
C ALA A 148 -35.46 -5.12 3.89
N ASP A 149 -36.11 -4.28 3.09
CA ASP A 149 -37.39 -4.61 2.45
C ASP A 149 -37.28 -5.72 1.40
N TYR A 150 -36.19 -5.72 0.63
CA TYR A 150 -35.88 -6.79 -0.32
C TYR A 150 -35.76 -8.14 0.40
N LEU A 151 -34.92 -8.23 1.44
CA LEU A 151 -34.67 -9.47 2.17
C LEU A 151 -35.95 -9.97 2.84
N ARG A 152 -36.79 -9.07 3.40
CA ARG A 152 -38.10 -9.42 3.97
C ARG A 152 -39.04 -10.03 2.94
N LYS A 153 -39.08 -9.45 1.73
CA LYS A 153 -39.88 -9.99 0.61
C LYS A 153 -39.38 -11.35 0.11
N GLN A 154 -38.06 -11.60 0.22
CA GLN A 154 -37.48 -12.89 -0.13
C GLN A 154 -37.66 -13.96 0.96
N GLY A 155 -38.20 -13.60 2.13
CA GLY A 155 -38.48 -14.54 3.22
C GLY A 155 -37.28 -14.86 4.12
N TYR A 156 -36.28 -14.01 4.15
CA TYR A 156 -35.16 -14.15 5.08
C TYR A 156 -35.64 -13.94 6.52
N ASP A 157 -34.97 -14.59 7.47
CA ASP A 157 -35.33 -14.45 8.89
C ASP A 157 -34.90 -13.06 9.44
N PRO A 158 -35.53 -12.64 10.57
CA PRO A 158 -35.24 -11.31 11.14
C PRO A 158 -33.78 -11.07 11.52
N GLU A 159 -33.02 -12.09 11.92
CA GLU A 159 -31.61 -11.95 12.29
C GLU A 159 -30.75 -11.68 11.05
N GLN A 160 -31.03 -12.42 9.97
CA GLN A 160 -30.36 -12.18 8.68
C GLN A 160 -30.69 -10.79 8.15
N ILE A 161 -31.94 -10.35 8.21
CA ILE A 161 -32.36 -9.02 7.78
C ILE A 161 -31.63 -7.95 8.60
N ASP A 162 -31.59 -8.10 9.93
CA ASP A 162 -30.91 -7.15 10.81
C ASP A 162 -29.42 -7.10 10.55
N PHE A 163 -28.80 -8.23 10.28
CA PHE A 163 -27.37 -8.30 9.94
C PHE A 163 -27.04 -7.58 8.64
N TYR A 164 -27.76 -7.84 7.55
CA TYR A 164 -27.43 -7.34 6.22
C TYR A 164 -27.90 -5.90 5.94
N LYS A 165 -28.95 -5.41 6.60
CA LYS A 165 -29.45 -4.04 6.39
C LYS A 165 -28.49 -2.94 6.81
N TRP A 166 -27.57 -3.23 7.72
CA TRP A 166 -26.57 -2.29 8.20
C TRP A 166 -25.30 -2.38 7.35
N ASN A 167 -25.10 -1.45 6.44
CA ASN A 167 -23.85 -1.33 5.68
C ASN A 167 -22.68 -0.86 6.55
N SER A 168 -22.98 -0.16 7.65
CA SER A 168 -22.03 0.12 8.73
C SER A 168 -22.76 0.32 10.06
N HIS A 169 -22.10 -0.08 11.14
CA HIS A 169 -22.54 0.24 12.50
C HIS A 169 -21.81 1.48 13.02
N SER A 170 -22.42 2.19 13.96
CA SER A 170 -21.76 3.31 14.64
C SER A 170 -20.61 2.79 15.50
N VAL A 171 -19.42 3.40 15.33
CA VAL A 171 -18.24 3.08 16.12
C VAL A 171 -17.63 4.36 16.68
N ASN A 172 -17.30 4.35 17.97
CA ASN A 172 -16.58 5.43 18.63
C ASN A 172 -15.40 4.82 19.41
N LYS A 173 -14.18 5.05 18.95
CA LYS A 173 -12.97 4.42 19.48
C LYS A 173 -11.85 5.41 19.71
N HIS A 174 -11.13 5.15 20.80
CA HIS A 174 -9.89 5.85 21.16
C HIS A 174 -8.74 4.84 21.20
N TYR A 175 -7.60 5.25 20.73
CA TYR A 175 -6.38 4.45 20.68
C TYR A 175 -5.22 5.29 21.19
N GLY A 176 -4.31 4.69 21.92
CA GLY A 176 -3.06 5.31 22.32
C GLY A 176 -1.98 4.26 22.41
N ASP A 177 -0.82 4.53 21.81
CA ASP A 177 0.29 3.59 21.82
C ASP A 177 1.62 4.28 21.51
N TYR A 178 2.72 3.58 21.71
CA TYR A 178 4.06 4.07 21.48
C TYR A 178 4.76 3.30 20.36
N SER A 179 5.66 3.99 19.68
CA SER A 179 6.60 3.41 18.72
C SER A 179 8.03 3.64 19.19
N LEU A 180 8.89 2.66 18.92
CA LEU A 180 10.31 2.70 19.24
C LEU A 180 11.12 2.35 18.00
N SER A 181 12.34 2.90 17.90
CA SER A 181 13.28 2.52 16.86
C SER A 181 14.73 2.61 17.36
N LEU A 182 15.56 1.68 16.93
CA LEU A 182 17.01 1.74 17.10
C LEU A 182 17.65 1.25 15.79
N GLY A 183 18.47 2.10 15.20
CA GLY A 183 19.12 1.85 13.91
C GLY A 183 20.63 2.01 14.01
N LEU A 184 21.33 1.16 13.27
CA LEU A 184 22.77 1.14 13.09
C LEU A 184 23.11 1.25 11.61
N VAL A 185 24.05 2.12 11.26
CA VAL A 185 24.68 2.17 9.96
C VAL A 185 26.18 2.02 10.14
N TRP A 186 26.78 1.07 9.43
CA TRP A 186 28.20 0.79 9.44
C TRP A 186 28.76 0.76 8.01
N THR A 187 29.72 1.65 7.72
CA THR A 187 30.35 1.82 6.40
C THR A 187 31.85 1.65 6.56
N PRO A 188 32.35 0.40 6.73
CA PRO A 188 33.77 0.15 7.00
C PRO A 188 34.69 0.56 5.84
N SER A 189 34.13 0.67 4.64
CA SER A 189 34.80 1.22 3.45
C SER A 189 33.76 1.69 2.44
N ASP A 190 34.19 2.35 1.38
CA ASP A 190 33.37 2.75 0.23
C ASP A 190 32.72 1.59 -0.54
N LYS A 191 33.15 0.36 -0.26
CA LYS A 191 32.64 -0.88 -0.89
C LYS A 191 31.55 -1.56 -0.08
N HIS A 192 31.49 -1.33 1.22
CA HIS A 192 30.63 -2.06 2.14
C HIS A 192 29.70 -1.12 2.91
N LEU A 193 28.42 -1.42 2.92
CA LEU A 193 27.43 -0.74 3.74
C LEU A 193 26.57 -1.79 4.44
N VAL A 194 26.51 -1.73 5.76
CA VAL A 194 25.65 -2.55 6.61
C VAL A 194 24.67 -1.62 7.33
N LYS A 195 23.40 -1.97 7.32
CA LYS A 195 22.37 -1.33 8.14
C LYS A 195 21.63 -2.40 8.91
N VAL A 196 21.31 -2.10 10.18
CA VAL A 196 20.47 -2.94 11.02
C VAL A 196 19.50 -2.02 11.73
N ASN A 197 18.24 -2.38 11.77
CA ASN A 197 17.22 -1.63 12.48
C ASN A 197 16.30 -2.58 13.23
N ILE A 198 15.96 -2.21 14.46
CA ILE A 198 14.90 -2.84 15.25
C ILE A 198 13.89 -1.76 15.64
N GLY A 199 12.62 -2.06 15.48
CA GLY A 199 11.57 -1.11 15.82
C GLY A 199 10.29 -1.78 16.30
N ARG A 200 9.54 -1.06 17.13
CA ARG A 200 8.15 -1.34 17.46
C ARG A 200 7.28 -0.30 16.77
N SER A 201 6.30 -0.77 16.05
CA SER A 201 5.30 0.08 15.40
C SER A 201 3.88 -0.31 15.79
N PHE A 202 2.96 0.62 15.57
CA PHE A 202 1.55 0.32 15.67
C PHE A 202 0.77 1.04 14.57
N ARG A 203 -0.44 0.58 14.30
CA ARG A 203 -1.37 1.16 13.34
C ARG A 203 -2.79 1.14 13.92
N LEU A 204 -3.51 2.25 13.75
CA LEU A 204 -4.94 2.31 14.07
C LEU A 204 -5.74 1.56 12.98
N PRO A 205 -6.79 0.81 13.37
CA PRO A 205 -7.70 0.23 12.38
C PRO A 205 -8.33 1.30 11.49
N GLY A 206 -8.56 0.95 10.22
CA GLY A 206 -9.30 1.79 9.28
C GLY A 206 -10.81 1.77 9.54
N ALA A 207 -11.53 2.74 8.97
CA ALA A 207 -12.98 2.81 9.12
C ALA A 207 -13.69 1.58 8.52
N ASN A 208 -13.21 1.09 7.37
CA ASN A 208 -13.69 -0.14 6.76
C ASN A 208 -13.38 -1.38 7.62
N GLU A 209 -12.20 -1.45 8.23
CA GLU A 209 -11.81 -2.56 9.09
C GLU A 209 -12.70 -2.65 10.34
N LEU A 210 -13.19 -1.52 10.84
CA LEU A 210 -14.02 -1.46 12.03
C LEU A 210 -15.53 -1.64 11.76
N ALA A 211 -16.03 -1.18 10.61
CA ALA A 211 -17.46 -1.01 10.45
C ALA A 211 -18.05 -1.37 9.09
N ALA A 212 -17.26 -1.76 8.09
CA ALA A 212 -17.81 -2.15 6.80
C ALA A 212 -18.69 -3.40 6.93
N ASN A 213 -19.84 -3.40 6.26
CA ASN A 213 -20.66 -4.58 6.06
C ASN A 213 -21.41 -4.42 4.73
N GLY A 214 -20.71 -4.65 3.63
CA GLY A 214 -21.25 -4.40 2.31
C GLY A 214 -20.50 -5.10 1.19
N VAL A 215 -21.13 -5.08 0.02
CA VAL A 215 -20.63 -5.73 -1.18
C VAL A 215 -19.70 -4.81 -1.92
N HIS A 216 -18.50 -5.26 -2.16
CA HIS A 216 -17.57 -4.65 -3.11
C HIS A 216 -17.81 -5.24 -4.50
N HIS A 217 -18.76 -4.68 -5.26
CA HIS A 217 -19.20 -5.24 -6.54
C HIS A 217 -18.06 -5.43 -7.54
N GLY A 218 -17.11 -4.51 -7.62
CA GLY A 218 -15.96 -4.61 -8.52
C GLY A 218 -15.01 -5.79 -8.27
N THR A 219 -15.11 -6.44 -7.10
CA THR A 219 -14.28 -7.60 -6.72
C THR A 219 -15.08 -8.82 -6.29
N PHE A 220 -16.41 -8.77 -6.41
CA PHE A 220 -17.33 -9.87 -6.09
C PHE A 220 -17.10 -10.45 -4.69
N ARG A 221 -17.01 -9.58 -3.70
CA ARG A 221 -16.84 -9.99 -2.30
C ARG A 221 -17.70 -9.15 -1.36
N HIS A 222 -18.14 -9.78 -0.26
CA HIS A 222 -18.77 -9.10 0.85
C HIS A 222 -17.73 -8.86 1.94
N GLU A 223 -17.47 -7.61 2.31
CA GLU A 223 -16.54 -7.26 3.36
C GLU A 223 -17.25 -6.99 4.67
N GLN A 224 -16.72 -7.56 5.76
CA GLN A 224 -17.18 -7.34 7.12
C GLN A 224 -16.07 -6.78 7.98
N GLY A 225 -16.33 -5.66 8.63
CA GLY A 225 -15.48 -5.10 9.67
C GLY A 225 -15.74 -5.76 11.03
N ASP A 226 -14.85 -5.47 11.96
CA ASP A 226 -15.02 -5.84 13.37
C ASP A 226 -14.79 -4.61 14.26
N ALA A 227 -15.86 -4.13 14.90
CA ALA A 227 -15.79 -2.99 15.81
C ALA A 227 -14.92 -3.25 17.06
N ASN A 228 -14.54 -4.49 17.33
CA ASN A 228 -13.70 -4.87 18.47
C ASN A 228 -12.22 -4.89 18.17
N LEU A 229 -11.81 -4.64 16.93
CA LEU A 229 -10.40 -4.60 16.56
C LEU A 229 -9.62 -3.64 17.46
N LYS A 230 -8.49 -4.13 17.96
CA LYS A 230 -7.45 -3.35 18.64
C LYS A 230 -6.50 -2.77 17.61
N SER A 231 -5.65 -1.83 18.03
CA SER A 231 -4.55 -1.36 17.19
C SER A 231 -3.65 -2.52 16.77
N GLU A 232 -3.20 -2.50 15.53
CA GLU A 232 -2.14 -3.41 15.08
C GLU A 232 -0.82 -3.02 15.72
N GLN A 233 -0.06 -4.00 16.21
CA GLN A 233 1.19 -3.78 16.93
C GLN A 233 2.21 -4.83 16.52
N GLY A 234 3.42 -4.40 16.21
CA GLY A 234 4.46 -5.31 15.80
C GLY A 234 5.87 -4.85 16.13
N TRP A 235 6.76 -5.82 16.29
CA TRP A 235 8.19 -5.65 16.34
C TRP A 235 8.80 -6.10 15.03
N GLN A 236 9.73 -5.32 14.49
CA GLN A 236 10.45 -5.64 13.28
C GLN A 236 11.94 -5.53 13.49
N LEU A 237 12.68 -6.52 13.04
CA LEU A 237 14.12 -6.50 12.85
C LEU A 237 14.40 -6.60 11.36
N ASP A 238 15.08 -5.63 10.82
CA ASP A 238 15.58 -5.64 9.44
C ASP A 238 17.07 -5.37 9.39
N ALA A 239 17.72 -6.00 8.44
CA ALA A 239 19.11 -5.75 8.12
C ALA A 239 19.26 -5.56 6.62
N SER A 240 20.27 -4.81 6.20
CA SER A 240 20.66 -4.77 4.80
C SER A 240 22.18 -4.74 4.69
N TYR A 241 22.69 -5.47 3.69
CA TYR A 241 24.07 -5.45 3.31
C TYR A 241 24.22 -5.10 1.85
N HIS A 242 25.08 -4.13 1.56
CA HIS A 242 25.41 -3.74 0.20
C HIS A 242 26.92 -3.86 -0.02
N LEU A 243 27.29 -4.54 -1.09
CA LEU A 243 28.65 -4.65 -1.57
C LEU A 243 28.74 -4.06 -2.97
N LYS A 244 29.79 -3.26 -3.23
CA LYS A 244 30.14 -2.78 -4.57
C LYS A 244 31.63 -3.03 -4.83
N TYR A 245 31.95 -3.93 -5.76
CA TYR A 245 33.31 -4.32 -6.04
C TYR A 245 33.52 -4.71 -7.50
N ARG A 246 34.40 -3.98 -8.22
CA ARG A 246 34.89 -4.31 -9.58
C ARG A 246 33.79 -4.73 -10.57
N GLY A 247 32.73 -3.90 -10.71
CA GLY A 247 31.60 -4.20 -11.62
C GLY A 247 30.58 -5.20 -11.07
N ILE A 248 30.73 -5.63 -9.81
CA ILE A 248 29.74 -6.44 -9.11
C ILE A 248 29.10 -5.58 -8.03
N SER A 249 27.77 -5.54 -8.02
CA SER A 249 26.99 -5.01 -6.91
C SER A 249 26.12 -6.12 -6.34
N PHE A 250 26.14 -6.27 -5.03
CA PHE A 250 25.31 -7.23 -4.30
C PHE A 250 24.54 -6.51 -3.22
N SER A 251 23.27 -6.79 -3.09
CA SER A 251 22.45 -6.35 -1.96
C SER A 251 21.59 -7.49 -1.45
N VAL A 252 21.46 -7.56 -0.12
CA VAL A 252 20.52 -8.47 0.54
C VAL A 252 19.90 -7.77 1.72
N SER A 253 18.59 -7.93 1.88
CA SER A 253 17.78 -7.26 2.90
C SER A 253 16.82 -8.24 3.58
N PRO A 254 17.32 -9.07 4.52
CA PRO A 254 16.47 -9.93 5.34
C PRO A 254 15.69 -9.11 6.38
N PHE A 255 14.47 -9.57 6.68
CA PHE A 255 13.66 -9.02 7.76
C PHE A 255 12.88 -10.11 8.50
N VAL A 256 12.52 -9.81 9.73
CA VAL A 256 11.54 -10.56 10.49
C VAL A 256 10.65 -9.57 11.24
N SER A 257 9.33 -9.78 11.18
CA SER A 257 8.34 -8.98 11.89
C SER A 257 7.41 -9.91 12.66
N TRP A 258 7.27 -9.66 13.95
CA TRP A 258 6.31 -10.34 14.79
C TRP A 258 5.26 -9.35 15.26
N PHE A 259 3.99 -9.66 15.02
CA PHE A 259 2.84 -8.87 15.40
C PHE A 259 2.10 -9.56 16.54
N SER A 260 1.90 -8.83 17.64
CA SER A 260 1.01 -9.29 18.71
C SER A 260 -0.47 -9.16 18.31
N ASN A 261 -0.76 -8.31 17.33
CA ASN A 261 -2.07 -8.16 16.70
C ASN A 261 -1.85 -7.61 15.29
N TYR A 262 -2.00 -8.45 14.27
CA TYR A 262 -1.96 -8.11 12.85
C TYR A 262 -3.39 -8.11 12.30
N ILE A 263 -3.80 -7.01 11.67
CA ILE A 263 -5.14 -6.87 11.09
C ILE A 263 -5.09 -7.25 9.61
N PHE A 264 -5.89 -8.23 9.23
CA PHE A 264 -5.96 -8.70 7.85
C PHE A 264 -7.39 -9.09 7.44
N LEU A 265 -7.61 -9.13 6.13
CA LEU A 265 -8.88 -9.52 5.54
C LEU A 265 -8.84 -11.00 5.22
N ARG A 266 -9.79 -11.77 5.76
CA ARG A 266 -9.80 -13.23 5.71
C ARG A 266 -11.04 -13.77 5.02
N PRO A 267 -10.92 -14.74 4.09
CA PRO A 267 -12.07 -15.46 3.55
C PRO A 267 -12.69 -16.36 4.62
N THR A 268 -13.99 -16.23 4.86
CA THR A 268 -14.71 -17.02 5.89
C THR A 268 -15.10 -18.42 5.43
N GLY A 269 -15.19 -18.64 4.11
CA GLY A 269 -15.82 -19.84 3.52
C GLY A 269 -17.33 -19.73 3.37
N GLU A 270 -17.95 -18.72 3.96
CA GLU A 270 -19.38 -18.44 3.85
C GLU A 270 -19.67 -17.59 2.62
N TRP A 271 -20.83 -17.78 2.03
CA TRP A 271 -21.31 -17.00 0.90
C TRP A 271 -22.38 -16.00 1.34
N SER A 272 -22.27 -14.80 0.85
CA SER A 272 -23.28 -13.77 1.12
C SER A 272 -24.59 -14.13 0.44
N VAL A 273 -25.70 -13.81 1.10
CA VAL A 273 -27.05 -13.95 0.51
C VAL A 273 -27.35 -12.79 -0.46
N LEU A 274 -26.52 -11.76 -0.48
CA LEU A 274 -26.73 -10.59 -1.32
C LEU A 274 -26.40 -10.89 -2.79
N PRO A 275 -27.15 -10.31 -3.74
CA PRO A 275 -26.86 -10.46 -5.17
C PRO A 275 -25.43 -10.00 -5.52
N HIS A 276 -24.75 -10.79 -6.34
CA HIS A 276 -23.39 -10.47 -6.85
C HIS A 276 -22.31 -10.27 -5.78
N ALA A 277 -22.56 -10.71 -4.54
CA ALA A 277 -21.66 -10.45 -3.41
C ALA A 277 -20.51 -11.45 -3.30
N GLY A 278 -20.69 -12.69 -3.77
CA GLY A 278 -19.68 -13.73 -3.63
C GLY A 278 -19.41 -14.15 -2.18
N GLN A 279 -18.17 -14.51 -1.89
CA GLN A 279 -17.74 -14.96 -0.57
C GLN A 279 -17.64 -13.80 0.41
N ILE A 280 -17.94 -14.09 1.68
CA ILE A 280 -17.76 -13.16 2.79
C ILE A 280 -16.28 -13.16 3.21
N TYR A 281 -15.72 -11.97 3.35
CA TYR A 281 -14.40 -11.71 3.90
C TYR A 281 -14.52 -10.86 5.15
N ARG A 282 -13.86 -11.26 6.22
CA ARG A 282 -13.93 -10.56 7.51
C ARG A 282 -12.57 -9.99 7.87
N TYR A 283 -12.54 -8.74 8.32
CA TYR A 283 -11.37 -8.17 8.99
C TYR A 283 -11.21 -8.80 10.36
N THR A 284 -10.02 -9.28 10.64
CA THR A 284 -9.70 -9.96 11.91
C THR A 284 -8.29 -9.59 12.37
N GLY A 285 -8.04 -9.68 13.67
CA GLY A 285 -6.71 -9.56 14.25
C GLY A 285 -6.19 -10.93 14.68
N ALA A 286 -4.89 -11.16 14.50
CA ALA A 286 -4.21 -12.36 14.98
C ALA A 286 -2.77 -12.07 15.36
N GLU A 287 -2.18 -12.92 16.21
CA GLU A 287 -0.74 -12.97 16.35
C GLU A 287 -0.12 -13.51 15.05
N ALA A 288 0.87 -12.78 14.51
CA ALA A 288 1.40 -13.10 13.20
C ALA A 288 2.91 -12.94 13.10
N LEU A 289 3.52 -13.82 12.32
CA LEU A 289 4.95 -13.79 11.98
C LEU A 289 5.12 -13.58 10.49
N PHE A 290 5.95 -12.61 10.14
CA PHE A 290 6.46 -12.39 8.80
C PHE A 290 7.97 -12.54 8.82
N ALA A 291 8.54 -13.24 7.85
CA ALA A 291 9.97 -13.31 7.64
C ALA A 291 10.25 -13.32 6.14
N GLY A 292 11.24 -12.59 5.71
CA GLY A 292 11.51 -12.52 4.29
C GLY A 292 12.86 -11.95 3.95
N THR A 293 13.13 -11.88 2.66
CA THR A 293 14.35 -11.28 2.13
C THR A 293 14.14 -10.83 0.70
N GLU A 294 14.83 -9.75 0.36
CA GLU A 294 15.09 -9.34 -1.01
C GLU A 294 16.58 -9.44 -1.27
N ALA A 295 16.97 -9.98 -2.40
CA ALA A 295 18.37 -10.07 -2.80
C ALA A 295 18.53 -9.67 -4.26
N THR A 296 19.59 -8.90 -4.56
CA THR A 296 19.92 -8.49 -5.92
C THR A 296 21.42 -8.63 -6.15
N VAL A 297 21.78 -9.20 -7.28
CA VAL A 297 23.15 -9.24 -7.81
C VAL A 297 23.15 -8.57 -9.16
N ASP A 298 24.00 -7.57 -9.32
CA ASP A 298 24.30 -6.93 -10.60
C ASP A 298 25.73 -7.22 -10.98
N VAL A 299 25.95 -7.64 -12.22
CA VAL A 299 27.28 -7.92 -12.75
C VAL A 299 27.44 -7.19 -14.07
N ASP A 300 28.35 -6.22 -14.10
CA ASP A 300 28.83 -5.63 -15.35
C ASP A 300 29.90 -6.57 -15.94
N PHE A 301 29.61 -7.16 -17.08
CA PHE A 301 30.53 -8.08 -17.75
C PHE A 301 30.66 -7.69 -19.23
N LEU A 302 31.77 -7.97 -19.83
CA LEU A 302 32.09 -7.47 -21.13
C LEU A 302 31.86 -5.95 -21.25
N ARG A 303 32.22 -5.36 -22.37
CA ARG A 303 31.99 -3.94 -22.56
C ARG A 303 30.51 -3.71 -22.90
N ASN A 304 29.73 -3.03 -22.04
CA ASN A 304 28.36 -2.65 -22.25
C ASN A 304 27.27 -3.70 -21.88
N PHE A 305 27.61 -4.82 -21.27
CA PHE A 305 26.62 -5.78 -20.78
C PHE A 305 26.49 -5.73 -19.27
N ASN A 306 25.25 -5.75 -18.78
CA ASN A 306 24.89 -5.92 -17.38
C ASN A 306 23.96 -7.11 -17.25
N TYR A 307 24.20 -7.95 -16.26
CA TYR A 307 23.28 -9.02 -15.88
C TYR A 307 22.83 -8.84 -14.44
N ARG A 308 21.52 -8.73 -14.25
CA ARG A 308 20.89 -8.57 -12.93
C ARG A 308 20.05 -9.80 -12.61
N ILE A 309 20.25 -10.32 -11.40
CA ILE A 309 19.35 -11.29 -10.77
C ILE A 309 18.75 -10.62 -9.55
N SER A 310 17.42 -10.63 -9.41
CA SER A 310 16.74 -10.26 -8.19
C SER A 310 15.78 -11.35 -7.76
N ALA A 311 15.68 -11.58 -6.44
CA ALA A 311 14.78 -12.54 -5.85
C ALA A 311 14.12 -11.94 -4.61
N GLU A 312 12.86 -12.23 -4.42
CA GLU A 312 12.05 -11.78 -3.28
C GLU A 312 11.22 -12.93 -2.74
N TYR A 313 11.15 -13.02 -1.42
CA TYR A 313 10.32 -14.01 -0.72
C TYR A 313 9.83 -13.45 0.61
N VAL A 314 8.56 -13.69 0.90
CA VAL A 314 7.93 -13.39 2.19
C VAL A 314 7.23 -14.65 2.69
N TYR A 315 7.62 -15.08 3.88
CA TYR A 315 6.94 -16.10 4.66
C TYR A 315 5.96 -15.41 5.60
N THR A 316 4.71 -15.85 5.64
CA THR A 316 3.68 -15.34 6.55
C THR A 316 3.06 -16.48 7.34
N TYR A 317 2.69 -16.20 8.58
CA TYR A 317 2.16 -17.22 9.47
C TYR A 317 1.23 -16.60 10.52
N ASN A 318 0.04 -17.15 10.66
CA ASN A 318 -0.90 -16.89 11.75
C ASN A 318 -0.50 -17.78 12.92
N CYS A 319 0.02 -17.20 14.00
CA CYS A 319 0.53 -17.93 15.14
C CYS A 319 -0.59 -18.53 16.00
N ASP A 320 -1.77 -17.90 16.02
CA ASP A 320 -2.92 -18.37 16.82
C ASP A 320 -3.50 -19.69 16.24
N GLU A 321 -3.55 -19.80 14.93
CA GLU A 321 -4.17 -20.94 14.24
C GLU A 321 -3.17 -21.89 13.59
N HIS A 322 -1.89 -21.56 13.62
CA HIS A 322 -0.80 -22.37 13.03
C HIS A 322 -0.92 -22.62 11.52
N ILE A 323 -1.38 -21.63 10.76
CA ILE A 323 -1.57 -21.68 9.30
C ILE A 323 -0.95 -20.44 8.62
N PRO A 324 -0.73 -20.46 7.29
CA PRO A 324 -0.35 -19.24 6.57
C PRO A 324 -1.43 -18.15 6.67
N LEU A 325 -1.03 -16.87 6.55
CA LEU A 325 -1.98 -15.76 6.39
C LEU A 325 -2.56 -15.73 4.98
N SER A 326 -3.78 -15.20 4.86
CA SER A 326 -4.42 -14.95 3.57
C SER A 326 -3.59 -14.01 2.69
N PHE A 327 -3.67 -14.18 1.37
CA PHE A 327 -3.01 -13.33 0.38
C PHE A 327 -1.51 -13.21 0.56
N SER A 328 -0.84 -14.29 0.94
CA SER A 328 0.63 -14.33 1.03
C SER A 328 1.26 -14.36 -0.35
N PRO A 329 2.20 -13.45 -0.68
CA PRO A 329 2.80 -13.42 -2.01
C PRO A 329 3.65 -14.65 -2.28
N PRO A 330 3.64 -15.21 -3.51
CA PRO A 330 4.58 -16.25 -3.90
C PRO A 330 5.99 -15.68 -4.05
N PRO A 331 7.05 -16.52 -3.93
CA PRO A 331 8.41 -16.13 -4.31
C PRO A 331 8.48 -15.70 -5.78
N VAL A 332 9.25 -14.65 -6.05
CA VAL A 332 9.48 -14.15 -7.41
C VAL A 332 10.97 -13.99 -7.65
N MET A 333 11.43 -14.42 -8.82
CA MET A 333 12.80 -14.20 -9.30
C MET A 333 12.76 -13.53 -10.66
N ARG A 334 13.62 -12.52 -10.86
CA ARG A 334 13.79 -11.84 -12.15
C ARG A 334 15.25 -11.93 -12.57
N ASN A 335 15.46 -12.21 -13.84
CA ASN A 335 16.77 -12.27 -14.49
C ASN A 335 16.73 -11.33 -15.68
N THR A 336 17.55 -10.30 -15.66
CA THR A 336 17.57 -9.26 -16.70
C THR A 336 18.96 -9.16 -17.32
N LEU A 337 19.04 -9.37 -18.60
CA LEU A 337 20.23 -9.11 -19.40
C LEU A 337 20.05 -7.79 -20.14
N THR A 338 20.93 -6.85 -19.91
CA THR A 338 20.91 -5.52 -20.54
C THR A 338 22.16 -5.33 -21.39
N TRP A 339 21.97 -4.84 -22.61
CA TRP A 339 23.03 -4.36 -23.48
C TRP A 339 22.85 -2.86 -23.74
N GLN A 340 23.83 -2.05 -23.32
CA GLN A 340 23.76 -0.60 -23.39
C GLN A 340 24.96 -0.02 -24.13
N LYS A 341 24.69 0.87 -25.06
CA LYS A 341 25.63 1.75 -25.72
C LYS A 341 25.19 3.21 -25.56
N ASN A 342 26.02 4.18 -25.94
CA ASN A 342 25.82 5.61 -25.69
C ASN A 342 24.42 6.13 -26.01
N TRP A 343 23.80 5.65 -27.09
CA TRP A 343 22.52 6.18 -27.57
C TRP A 343 21.37 5.15 -27.61
N TYR A 344 21.63 3.87 -27.24
CA TYR A 344 20.59 2.87 -27.14
C TYR A 344 20.85 1.86 -26.02
N MET A 345 19.77 1.29 -25.51
CA MET A 345 19.74 0.19 -24.56
C MET A 345 18.75 -0.86 -25.03
N LEU A 346 19.11 -2.13 -24.91
CA LEU A 346 18.22 -3.27 -25.11
C LEU A 346 18.26 -4.15 -23.87
N TYR A 347 17.12 -4.73 -23.50
CA TYR A 347 17.08 -5.72 -22.42
C TYR A 347 16.15 -6.88 -22.74
N ALA A 348 16.50 -8.02 -22.15
CA ALA A 348 15.64 -9.20 -22.08
C ALA A 348 15.49 -9.60 -20.60
N GLU A 349 14.27 -9.84 -20.16
CA GLU A 349 13.97 -10.22 -18.80
C GLU A 349 13.14 -11.51 -18.77
N TRP A 350 13.56 -12.44 -17.90
CA TRP A 350 12.80 -13.60 -17.50
C TRP A 350 12.35 -13.45 -16.06
N GLN A 351 11.03 -13.44 -15.83
CA GLN A 351 10.41 -13.42 -14.53
C GLN A 351 9.81 -14.79 -14.23
N SER A 352 10.24 -15.41 -13.13
CA SER A 352 9.70 -16.65 -12.61
C SER A 352 8.89 -16.35 -11.34
N ILE A 353 7.61 -16.65 -11.36
CA ILE A 353 6.69 -16.58 -10.23
C ILE A 353 6.45 -18.00 -9.76
N ALA A 354 6.81 -18.28 -8.52
CA ALA A 354 6.61 -19.62 -7.96
C ALA A 354 5.12 -19.93 -7.74
N ARG A 355 4.78 -21.20 -7.67
CA ARG A 355 3.46 -21.63 -7.25
C ARG A 355 3.20 -21.26 -5.79
N GLN A 356 2.03 -20.65 -5.49
CA GLN A 356 1.62 -20.40 -4.14
C GLN A 356 0.77 -21.57 -3.60
N ASN A 357 1.40 -22.35 -2.71
CA ASN A 357 0.76 -23.49 -2.05
C ASN A 357 0.47 -23.22 -0.56
N ARG A 358 1.09 -22.18 0.00
CA ARG A 358 0.93 -21.78 1.39
C ARG A 358 -0.21 -20.77 1.46
N VAL A 359 -1.40 -21.27 1.73
CA VAL A 359 -2.65 -20.51 1.71
C VAL A 359 -3.38 -20.65 3.04
N ASP A 360 -4.21 -19.67 3.37
CA ASP A 360 -5.11 -19.70 4.52
C ASP A 360 -6.25 -20.70 4.29
N ARG A 361 -7.02 -20.96 5.33
CA ARG A 361 -8.30 -21.66 5.25
C ARG A 361 -9.24 -20.94 4.26
N ASN A 362 -9.95 -21.67 3.42
CA ASN A 362 -10.87 -21.12 2.42
C ASN A 362 -10.21 -20.24 1.33
N GLU A 363 -8.92 -20.33 1.17
CA GLU A 363 -8.16 -19.67 0.11
C GLU A 363 -7.62 -20.70 -0.90
N ASP A 364 -7.71 -20.39 -2.21
CA ASP A 364 -7.25 -21.27 -3.26
C ASP A 364 -5.76 -21.10 -3.55
N ARG A 365 -5.10 -22.20 -3.87
CA ARG A 365 -3.73 -22.21 -4.38
C ARG A 365 -3.67 -21.57 -5.76
N THR A 366 -2.52 -21.01 -6.11
CA THR A 366 -2.30 -20.38 -7.42
C THR A 366 -1.09 -20.99 -8.11
N ALA A 367 -1.25 -21.36 -9.37
CA ALA A 367 -0.15 -21.90 -10.18
C ALA A 367 0.94 -20.84 -10.38
N GLY A 368 2.18 -21.30 -10.49
CA GLY A 368 3.30 -20.44 -10.87
C GLY A 368 3.30 -20.09 -12.35
N ALA A 369 4.11 -19.11 -12.75
CA ALA A 369 4.24 -18.67 -14.13
C ALA A 369 5.68 -18.27 -14.48
N ASN A 370 6.03 -18.43 -15.76
CA ASN A 370 7.25 -17.87 -16.33
C ASN A 370 6.88 -16.86 -17.41
N LEU A 371 7.34 -15.62 -17.22
CA LEU A 371 7.05 -14.52 -18.10
C LEU A 371 8.34 -14.01 -18.75
N PHE A 372 8.27 -13.65 -20.02
CA PHE A 372 9.39 -13.10 -20.76
C PHE A 372 9.03 -11.71 -21.27
N HIS A 373 9.95 -10.78 -21.07
CA HIS A 373 9.80 -9.38 -21.45
C HIS A 373 11.00 -8.96 -22.28
N LEU A 374 10.77 -8.13 -23.28
CA LEU A 374 11.81 -7.48 -24.07
C LEU A 374 11.57 -5.98 -24.10
N GLY A 375 12.61 -5.22 -24.16
CA GLY A 375 12.46 -3.79 -24.36
C GLY A 375 13.78 -3.12 -24.73
N GLY A 376 13.68 -1.83 -25.00
CA GLY A 376 14.83 -1.02 -25.29
C GLY A 376 14.48 0.45 -25.39
N SER A 377 15.48 1.29 -25.33
CA SER A 377 15.37 2.73 -25.50
C SER A 377 16.40 3.25 -26.50
N LEU A 378 16.01 4.32 -27.21
CA LEU A 378 16.84 5.08 -28.13
C LEU A 378 16.88 6.52 -27.64
N ASN A 379 18.07 7.09 -27.50
CA ASN A 379 18.29 8.51 -27.19
C ASN A 379 18.80 9.21 -28.44
N ILE A 380 17.97 10.04 -29.05
CA ILE A 380 18.24 10.74 -30.28
C ILE A 380 18.60 12.20 -29.96
N PRO A 381 19.86 12.63 -30.15
CA PRO A 381 20.22 14.02 -29.94
C PRO A 381 19.48 14.97 -30.88
N ILE A 382 18.85 16.02 -30.33
CA ILE A 382 18.14 17.07 -31.08
C ILE A 382 18.80 18.45 -30.99
N GLY A 383 20.00 18.50 -30.42
CA GLY A 383 20.79 19.71 -30.25
C GLY A 383 20.72 20.33 -28.86
N GLY A 384 21.77 21.07 -28.47
CA GLY A 384 21.85 21.82 -27.22
C GLY A 384 21.69 20.98 -25.95
N ASN A 385 22.26 19.79 -25.85
CA ASN A 385 22.14 18.84 -24.73
C ASN A 385 20.72 18.28 -24.51
N ASN A 386 19.84 18.37 -25.50
CA ASN A 386 18.51 17.74 -25.45
C ASN A 386 18.50 16.48 -26.30
N GLU A 387 17.79 15.46 -25.82
CA GLU A 387 17.61 14.18 -26.51
C GLU A 387 16.14 13.79 -26.51
N ILE A 388 15.64 13.24 -27.59
CA ILE A 388 14.37 12.53 -27.63
C ILE A 388 14.63 11.10 -27.16
N GLU A 389 13.93 10.66 -26.13
CA GLU A 389 13.95 9.27 -25.69
C GLU A 389 12.74 8.52 -26.24
N ILE A 390 12.99 7.43 -26.95
CA ILE A 390 11.95 6.51 -27.44
C ILE A 390 12.16 5.18 -26.75
N THR A 391 11.19 4.75 -25.94
CA THR A 391 11.22 3.47 -25.25
C THR A 391 10.17 2.53 -25.83
N LEU A 392 10.58 1.33 -26.19
CA LEU A 392 9.74 0.23 -26.64
C LEU A 392 9.76 -0.86 -25.60
N THR A 393 8.60 -1.38 -25.20
CA THR A 393 8.47 -2.49 -24.25
C THR A 393 7.47 -3.51 -24.77
N ALA A 394 7.86 -4.78 -24.73
CA ALA A 394 6.99 -5.93 -25.02
C ALA A 394 6.96 -6.79 -23.75
N ARG A 395 5.81 -6.82 -23.08
CA ARG A 395 5.61 -7.61 -21.87
C ARG A 395 4.89 -8.90 -22.20
N ASN A 396 5.23 -9.97 -21.45
CA ASN A 396 4.61 -11.29 -21.60
C ASN A 396 4.57 -11.73 -23.08
N ILE A 397 5.73 -11.71 -23.74
CA ILE A 397 5.84 -11.92 -25.20
C ILE A 397 5.28 -13.24 -25.70
N PHE A 398 5.26 -14.26 -24.84
CA PHE A 398 4.72 -15.59 -25.16
C PHE A 398 3.24 -15.74 -24.85
N ASP A 399 2.58 -14.66 -24.38
CA ASP A 399 1.16 -14.63 -24.05
C ASP A 399 0.76 -15.68 -22.99
N THR A 400 1.64 -15.88 -22.00
CA THR A 400 1.40 -16.82 -20.91
C THR A 400 0.19 -16.39 -20.10
N ARG A 401 -0.83 -17.25 -20.00
CA ARG A 401 -1.98 -17.02 -19.11
C ARG A 401 -1.58 -17.35 -17.68
N TYR A 402 -1.77 -16.39 -16.77
CA TYR A 402 -1.44 -16.57 -15.35
C TYR A 402 -2.35 -15.70 -14.47
N TYR A 403 -2.35 -16.03 -13.18
CA TYR A 403 -3.15 -15.32 -12.17
C TYR A 403 -2.23 -14.78 -11.07
N ASN A 404 -2.48 -13.54 -10.66
CA ASN A 404 -1.82 -12.99 -9.48
C ASN A 404 -2.51 -13.54 -8.22
N HIS A 405 -1.74 -14.16 -7.32
CA HIS A 405 -2.27 -14.72 -6.08
C HIS A 405 -2.92 -13.65 -5.19
N LEU A 406 -2.45 -12.41 -5.23
CA LEU A 406 -2.97 -11.29 -4.47
C LEU A 406 -4.23 -10.65 -5.08
N SER A 407 -4.60 -11.04 -6.31
CA SER A 407 -5.77 -10.50 -7.00
C SER A 407 -7.05 -11.24 -6.61
N PHE A 408 -8.09 -10.49 -6.25
CA PHE A 408 -9.43 -11.05 -6.06
C PHE A 408 -10.04 -11.57 -7.37
N TYR A 409 -9.63 -11.05 -8.52
CA TYR A 409 -10.11 -11.47 -9.84
C TYR A 409 -9.75 -12.91 -10.19
N ARG A 410 -8.75 -13.52 -9.54
CA ARG A 410 -8.44 -14.95 -9.72
C ARG A 410 -9.60 -15.88 -9.32
N LYS A 411 -10.44 -15.45 -8.37
CA LYS A 411 -11.64 -16.19 -7.92
C LYS A 411 -12.71 -16.29 -9.01
N VAL A 412 -12.74 -15.35 -9.91
CA VAL A 412 -13.65 -15.30 -11.06
C VAL A 412 -12.94 -15.60 -12.38
N GLU A 413 -11.75 -16.22 -12.28
CA GLU A 413 -10.95 -16.70 -13.40
C GLU A 413 -10.56 -15.61 -14.43
N ILE A 414 -10.44 -14.35 -13.99
CA ILE A 414 -9.90 -13.27 -14.80
C ILE A 414 -8.37 -13.28 -14.66
N PRO A 415 -7.63 -13.64 -15.74
CA PRO A 415 -6.17 -13.67 -15.70
C PRO A 415 -5.57 -12.28 -15.74
N GLU A 416 -4.29 -12.18 -15.37
CA GLU A 416 -3.49 -10.99 -15.60
C GLU A 416 -3.34 -10.69 -17.10
N PRO A 417 -2.98 -9.44 -17.46
CA PRO A 417 -2.84 -9.06 -18.86
C PRO A 417 -1.90 -9.99 -19.65
N GLY A 418 -2.33 -10.39 -20.82
CA GLY A 418 -1.53 -11.14 -21.77
C GLY A 418 -0.42 -10.30 -22.40
N ARG A 419 -0.06 -10.60 -23.64
CA ARG A 419 0.96 -9.87 -24.40
C ARG A 419 0.59 -8.40 -24.55
N ASN A 420 1.53 -7.52 -24.17
CA ASN A 420 1.33 -6.08 -24.25
C ASN A 420 2.55 -5.39 -24.88
N PHE A 421 2.29 -4.46 -25.81
CA PHE A 421 3.30 -3.62 -26.44
C PHE A 421 3.06 -2.16 -26.05
N GLN A 422 4.10 -1.49 -25.64
CA GLN A 422 4.06 -0.10 -25.22
C GLN A 422 5.16 0.71 -25.92
N ILE A 423 4.79 1.90 -26.39
CA ILE A 423 5.71 2.90 -26.93
C ILE A 423 5.60 4.13 -26.04
N LEU A 424 6.73 4.62 -25.54
CA LEU A 424 6.83 5.87 -24.82
C LEU A 424 7.80 6.78 -25.56
N ILE A 425 7.35 8.00 -25.89
CA ILE A 425 8.18 9.04 -26.50
C ILE A 425 8.26 10.21 -25.53
N LYS A 426 9.48 10.51 -25.08
CA LYS A 426 9.76 11.64 -24.20
C LYS A 426 10.52 12.71 -24.97
N VAL A 427 9.89 13.86 -25.17
CA VAL A 427 10.45 15.02 -25.86
C VAL A 427 10.70 16.10 -24.82
N PRO A 428 11.96 16.41 -24.46
CA PRO A 428 12.24 17.53 -23.59
C PRO A 428 12.08 18.84 -24.37
N PHE A 429 11.39 19.81 -23.79
CA PHE A 429 11.38 21.17 -24.32
C PHE A 429 11.75 22.15 -23.22
N LYS A 430 12.63 23.08 -23.55
CA LYS A 430 13.06 24.14 -22.64
C LYS A 430 12.54 25.47 -23.18
N LYS A 431 11.59 26.08 -22.50
CA LYS A 431 11.21 27.46 -22.77
C LYS A 431 12.29 28.36 -22.18
N LEU A 432 13.11 28.98 -23.02
CA LEU A 432 13.93 30.10 -22.60
C LEU A 432 12.96 31.25 -22.31
N LEU A 433 12.66 31.49 -21.04
CA LEU A 433 12.08 32.76 -20.60
C LEU A 433 13.20 33.81 -20.78
N LYS A 434 13.06 34.66 -21.80
CA LYS A 434 13.86 35.88 -21.93
C LYS A 434 13.34 36.95 -20.97
#